data_5920870b1096b20b44a31195ec0d91e0
#
_entry.id   5920870b1096b20b44a31195ec0d91e0
#
_cell.length_a   1.000
_cell.length_b   1.000
_cell.length_c   1.000
_cell.angle_alpha   90.00
_cell.angle_beta   90.00
_cell.angle_gamma   90.00
#
_symmetry.space_group_name_H-M   'P 1'
#
loop_
_entity.id
_entity.type
_entity.pdbx_description
1 polymer ?
#
loop_
_entity_poly.entity_id
_entity_poly.type
_entity_poly.pdbx_seq_one_letter_code
_entity_poly.pdbx_strand_id
1 'polypeptide(L)'
;MKAVVKVLAVVAVQAVLAPAAALAEDSGHAVGRNVSEMKFVTFPGLPECGRNTVLSGDPAQGPSIILAKISSGCTVPWHWHSPTEELMMVSGTARLETKDAKPLVLTAAGYAKLPPRHLHQFRCVSECLMYVHADGPFDIHYVDSQGNEIAPEAALRRRQKTASAR
;
A
#
# COMPACT_ATOMS: atom_id res chain seq x y z
N MET A 1 -51.76 -19.13 -51.92
CA MET A 1 -50.86 -18.06 -51.54
C MET A 1 -50.81 -18.03 -50.04
N LYS A 2 -49.69 -18.52 -49.42
CA LYS A 2 -49.51 -18.57 -47.96
C LYS A 2 -48.59 -17.41 -47.58
N ALA A 3 -49.11 -16.48 -46.77
CA ALA A 3 -48.33 -15.35 -46.24
C ALA A 3 -47.49 -15.84 -45.04
N VAL A 4 -46.17 -15.65 -45.13
CA VAL A 4 -45.22 -15.91 -44.03
C VAL A 4 -45.04 -14.61 -43.24
N VAL A 5 -45.52 -14.59 -42.01
CA VAL A 5 -45.27 -13.51 -41.04
C VAL A 5 -43.93 -13.74 -40.37
N LYS A 6 -42.94 -12.88 -40.63
CA LYS A 6 -41.67 -12.85 -39.91
C LYS A 6 -41.83 -12.06 -38.62
N VAL A 7 -41.75 -12.76 -37.50
CA VAL A 7 -41.68 -12.12 -36.18
C VAL A 7 -40.22 -11.73 -35.91
N LEU A 8 -39.94 -10.42 -35.83
CA LEU A 8 -38.66 -9.89 -35.36
C LEU A 8 -38.68 -9.90 -33.81
N ALA A 9 -37.83 -10.71 -33.22
CA ALA A 9 -37.58 -10.65 -31.80
C ALA A 9 -36.60 -9.50 -31.49
N VAL A 10 -37.09 -8.45 -30.81
CA VAL A 10 -36.26 -7.37 -30.28
C VAL A 10 -35.66 -7.84 -28.97
N VAL A 11 -34.37 -8.13 -28.96
CA VAL A 11 -33.61 -8.40 -27.72
C VAL A 11 -33.25 -7.07 -27.05
N ALA A 12 -33.95 -6.74 -25.99
CA ALA A 12 -33.61 -5.59 -25.14
C ALA A 12 -32.39 -5.94 -24.29
N VAL A 13 -31.23 -5.37 -24.59
CA VAL A 13 -30.03 -5.40 -23.76
C VAL A 13 -30.25 -4.45 -22.58
N GLN A 14 -30.53 -4.99 -21.42
CA GLN A 14 -30.54 -4.22 -20.17
C GLN A 14 -29.09 -3.97 -19.73
N ALA A 15 -28.62 -2.73 -19.85
CA ALA A 15 -27.39 -2.28 -19.28
C ALA A 15 -27.54 -2.26 -17.75
N VAL A 16 -26.86 -3.20 -17.06
CA VAL A 16 -26.73 -3.17 -15.62
C VAL A 16 -25.73 -2.07 -15.28
N LEU A 17 -26.23 -0.90 -14.88
CA LEU A 17 -25.38 0.12 -14.24
C LEU A 17 -24.94 -0.44 -12.87
N ALA A 18 -23.68 -0.84 -12.77
CA ALA A 18 -23.03 -1.02 -11.48
C ALA A 18 -22.98 0.33 -10.76
N PRO A 19 -23.31 0.41 -9.44
CA PRO A 19 -23.14 1.65 -8.71
C PRO A 19 -21.66 2.00 -8.69
N ALA A 20 -21.27 3.11 -9.31
CA ALA A 20 -19.98 3.72 -9.11
C ALA A 20 -19.88 4.01 -7.61
N ALA A 21 -18.88 3.42 -6.94
CA ALA A 21 -18.52 3.81 -5.58
C ALA A 21 -18.23 5.31 -5.65
N ALA A 22 -19.12 6.10 -5.06
CA ALA A 22 -18.93 7.54 -4.95
C ALA A 22 -17.66 7.74 -4.13
N LEU A 23 -16.58 8.19 -4.79
CA LEU A 23 -15.45 8.81 -4.11
C LEU A 23 -16.08 9.95 -3.30
N ALA A 24 -15.86 9.92 -1.99
CA ALA A 24 -16.31 11.01 -1.12
C ALA A 24 -15.64 12.29 -1.64
N GLU A 25 -16.42 13.13 -2.33
CA GLU A 25 -15.98 14.47 -2.69
C GLU A 25 -15.52 15.14 -1.39
N ASP A 26 -14.33 15.72 -1.44
CA ASP A 26 -13.82 16.57 -0.36
C ASP A 26 -14.83 17.71 -0.18
N SER A 27 -15.68 17.58 0.84
CA SER A 27 -16.81 18.47 1.06
C SER A 27 -16.40 19.88 1.52
N GLY A 28 -15.10 20.20 1.49
CA GLY A 28 -14.53 21.46 1.95
C GLY A 28 -14.69 21.70 3.46
N HIS A 29 -15.13 20.69 4.20
CA HIS A 29 -15.28 20.74 5.66
C HIS A 29 -14.08 20.12 6.36
N ALA A 30 -13.73 20.65 7.53
CA ALA A 30 -12.70 20.06 8.37
C ALA A 30 -13.07 18.62 8.77
N VAL A 31 -12.14 17.68 8.55
CA VAL A 31 -12.30 16.28 8.93
C VAL A 31 -11.24 15.92 9.97
N GLY A 32 -11.69 15.35 11.10
CA GLY A 32 -10.81 14.81 12.13
C GLY A 32 -11.27 13.43 12.56
N ARG A 33 -10.32 12.51 12.75
CA ARG A 33 -10.58 11.14 13.24
C ARG A 33 -9.49 10.71 14.20
N ASN A 34 -9.86 10.06 15.31
CA ASN A 34 -8.91 9.43 16.21
C ASN A 34 -8.53 8.04 15.71
N VAL A 35 -7.33 7.56 16.08
CA VAL A 35 -6.86 6.22 15.69
C VAL A 35 -7.82 5.10 16.12
N SER A 36 -8.51 5.27 17.25
CA SER A 36 -9.51 4.32 17.76
C SER A 36 -10.74 4.17 16.85
N GLU A 37 -11.01 5.16 15.99
CA GLU A 37 -12.14 5.18 15.05
C GLU A 37 -11.76 4.64 13.67
N MET A 38 -10.47 4.38 13.45
CA MET A 38 -9.94 3.98 12.15
C MET A 38 -9.99 2.48 11.96
N LYS A 39 -10.40 2.03 10.78
CA LYS A 39 -10.36 0.63 10.38
C LYS A 39 -9.06 0.34 9.62
N PHE A 40 -8.21 -0.47 10.24
CA PHE A 40 -6.97 -0.92 9.62
C PHE A 40 -7.17 -2.22 8.85
N VAL A 41 -6.67 -2.25 7.62
CA VAL A 41 -6.74 -3.41 6.71
C VAL A 41 -5.35 -3.76 6.17
N THR A 42 -5.18 -4.98 5.66
CA THR A 42 -3.99 -5.34 4.86
C THR A 42 -4.10 -4.73 3.47
N PHE A 43 -3.00 -4.24 2.94
CA PHE A 43 -2.94 -3.83 1.53
C PHE A 43 -2.36 -4.96 0.68
N PRO A 44 -2.89 -5.20 -0.53
CA PRO A 44 -2.33 -6.18 -1.45
C PRO A 44 -0.84 -5.93 -1.70
N GLY A 45 -0.07 -6.98 -1.74
CA GLY A 45 1.37 -6.89 -1.97
C GLY A 45 2.21 -6.50 -0.76
N LEU A 46 1.63 -6.04 0.36
CA LEU A 46 2.35 -5.75 1.61
C LEU A 46 2.34 -6.96 2.57
N PRO A 47 3.33 -7.05 3.50
CA PRO A 47 3.34 -8.09 4.54
C PRO A 47 2.07 -8.05 5.41
N GLU A 48 1.52 -9.22 5.75
CA GLU A 48 0.32 -9.33 6.59
C GLU A 48 0.50 -8.78 8.02
N CYS A 49 1.74 -8.65 8.48
CA CYS A 49 2.08 -8.03 9.76
C CYS A 49 1.99 -6.49 9.76
N GLY A 50 1.68 -5.89 8.60
CA GLY A 50 1.34 -4.48 8.45
C GLY A 50 -0.16 -4.29 8.25
N ARG A 51 -0.73 -3.29 8.93
CA ARG A 51 -2.12 -2.88 8.81
C ARG A 51 -2.18 -1.40 8.47
N ASN A 52 -3.03 -1.02 7.53
CA ASN A 52 -3.02 0.31 6.93
C ASN A 52 -4.43 0.89 6.89
N THR A 53 -4.51 2.22 6.96
CA THR A 53 -5.75 2.97 6.71
C THR A 53 -5.42 4.22 5.89
N VAL A 54 -6.21 4.50 4.87
CA VAL A 54 -6.06 5.73 4.08
C VAL A 54 -6.69 6.88 4.84
N LEU A 55 -5.93 7.94 5.03
CA LEU A 55 -6.37 9.17 5.68
C LEU A 55 -6.83 10.22 4.68
N SER A 56 -6.14 10.32 3.56
CA SER A 56 -6.40 11.30 2.50
C SER A 56 -5.94 10.75 1.15
N GLY A 57 -6.60 11.16 0.09
CA GLY A 57 -6.31 10.74 -1.28
C GLY A 57 -6.77 9.32 -1.61
N ASP A 58 -6.33 8.83 -2.75
CA ASP A 58 -6.56 7.46 -3.23
C ASP A 58 -5.21 6.85 -3.68
N PRO A 59 -4.64 5.92 -2.90
CA PRO A 59 -3.35 5.32 -3.24
C PRO A 59 -3.35 4.53 -4.55
N ALA A 60 -4.51 4.17 -5.09
CA ALA A 60 -4.59 3.50 -6.39
C ALA A 60 -4.56 4.47 -7.57
N GLN A 61 -4.83 5.75 -7.36
CA GLN A 61 -5.02 6.73 -8.43
C GLN A 61 -4.04 7.91 -8.37
N GLY A 62 -3.54 8.26 -7.18
CA GLY A 62 -2.73 9.46 -7.03
C GLY A 62 -2.13 9.63 -5.64
N PRO A 63 -1.75 10.87 -5.28
CA PRO A 63 -1.16 11.16 -3.98
C PRO A 63 -2.05 10.73 -2.83
N SER A 64 -1.43 10.23 -1.76
CA SER A 64 -2.17 9.74 -0.61
C SER A 64 -1.38 9.86 0.69
N ILE A 65 -2.11 9.93 1.80
CA ILE A 65 -1.58 9.80 3.16
C ILE A 65 -2.18 8.55 3.78
N ILE A 66 -1.31 7.65 4.20
CA ILE A 66 -1.67 6.37 4.81
C ILE A 66 -1.13 6.37 6.24
N LEU A 67 -1.91 5.90 7.20
CA LEU A 67 -1.42 5.56 8.54
C LEU A 67 -1.18 4.05 8.58
N ALA A 68 0.06 3.66 8.84
CA ALA A 68 0.51 2.28 8.91
C ALA A 68 0.80 1.88 10.37
N LYS A 69 0.22 0.76 10.80
CA LYS A 69 0.51 0.08 12.06
C LYS A 69 1.21 -1.24 11.74
N ILE A 70 2.47 -1.38 12.14
CA ILE A 70 3.32 -2.49 11.74
C ILE A 70 3.83 -3.20 13.00
N SER A 71 3.60 -4.51 13.09
CA SER A 71 4.00 -5.32 14.25
C SER A 71 5.52 -5.37 14.41
N SER A 72 5.97 -5.55 15.67
CA SER A 72 7.39 -5.78 15.99
C SER A 72 7.96 -6.95 15.18
N GLY A 73 9.18 -6.79 14.68
CA GLY A 73 9.89 -7.78 13.85
C GLY A 73 9.42 -7.86 12.39
N CYS A 74 8.30 -7.23 12.06
CA CYS A 74 7.80 -7.17 10.68
C CYS A 74 8.82 -6.50 9.76
N THR A 75 8.98 -7.06 8.57
CA THR A 75 9.90 -6.52 7.56
C THR A 75 9.19 -6.44 6.21
N VAL A 76 9.30 -5.29 5.58
CA VAL A 76 9.06 -5.11 4.14
C VAL A 76 10.38 -5.40 3.44
N PRO A 77 10.52 -6.51 2.68
CA PRO A 77 11.78 -6.88 2.02
C PRO A 77 12.28 -5.81 1.04
N TRP A 78 13.45 -6.00 0.46
CA TRP A 78 14.02 -5.09 -0.54
C TRP A 78 13.03 -4.81 -1.66
N HIS A 79 12.73 -3.52 -1.84
CA HIS A 79 11.74 -3.02 -2.80
C HIS A 79 12.00 -1.56 -3.16
N TRP A 80 11.24 -1.06 -4.12
CA TRP A 80 11.17 0.35 -4.50
C TRP A 80 9.72 0.70 -4.88
N HIS A 81 9.41 2.00 -4.95
CA HIS A 81 8.13 2.56 -5.37
C HIS A 81 8.30 3.48 -6.58
N SER A 82 7.28 3.58 -7.43
CA SER A 82 7.27 4.54 -8.54
C SER A 82 7.16 6.00 -8.07
N PRO A 83 6.32 6.33 -7.07
CA PRO A 83 6.29 7.66 -6.49
C PRO A 83 7.42 7.90 -5.47
N THR A 84 7.58 9.15 -5.06
CA THR A 84 8.30 9.48 -3.83
C THR A 84 7.54 8.93 -2.63
N GLU A 85 8.23 8.29 -1.71
CA GLU A 85 7.69 7.88 -0.42
C GLU A 85 8.30 8.70 0.71
N GLU A 86 7.47 9.21 1.60
CA GLU A 86 7.91 9.88 2.82
C GLU A 86 7.35 9.16 4.04
N LEU A 87 8.25 8.81 4.96
CA LEU A 87 7.94 8.10 6.20
C LEU A 87 8.06 9.06 7.38
N MET A 88 7.02 9.15 8.21
CA MET A 88 6.98 9.99 9.40
C MET A 88 6.58 9.13 10.59
N MET A 89 7.53 8.81 11.46
CA MET A 89 7.30 7.95 12.63
C MET A 89 6.47 8.68 13.71
N VAL A 90 5.37 8.07 14.12
CA VAL A 90 4.58 8.50 15.29
C VAL A 90 5.12 7.83 16.54
N SER A 91 5.33 6.51 16.48
CA SER A 91 5.86 5.72 17.61
C SER A 91 6.59 4.48 17.14
N GLY A 92 7.37 3.90 18.04
CA GLY A 92 8.16 2.70 17.78
C GLY A 92 9.57 3.01 17.27
N THR A 93 10.27 1.95 16.89
CA THR A 93 11.64 2.00 16.35
C THR A 93 11.68 1.16 15.07
N ALA A 94 12.15 1.75 14.00
CA ALA A 94 12.33 1.09 12.73
C ALA A 94 13.78 1.19 12.25
N ARG A 95 14.19 0.21 11.45
CA ARG A 95 15.45 0.20 10.70
C ARG A 95 15.12 0.30 9.22
N LEU A 96 15.61 1.35 8.59
CA LEU A 96 15.56 1.59 7.16
C LEU A 96 16.95 1.34 6.57
N GLU A 97 17.04 0.48 5.57
CA GLU A 97 18.27 0.18 4.86
C GLU A 97 18.11 0.56 3.38
N THR A 98 19.11 1.22 2.84
CA THR A 98 19.25 1.55 1.42
C THR A 98 20.54 0.94 0.90
N LYS A 99 20.71 0.83 -0.43
CA LYS A 99 21.92 0.23 -1.03
C LYS A 99 23.13 1.17 -1.02
N ASP A 100 22.89 2.46 -0.95
CA ASP A 100 23.86 3.54 -1.13
C ASP A 100 24.28 4.24 0.16
N ALA A 101 23.67 3.90 1.31
CA ALA A 101 23.96 4.54 2.58
C ALA A 101 23.99 3.54 3.75
N LYS A 102 24.53 4.01 4.88
CA LYS A 102 24.44 3.27 6.15
C LYS A 102 22.97 3.17 6.60
N PRO A 103 22.60 2.05 7.24
CA PRO A 103 21.26 1.90 7.78
C PRO A 103 20.88 3.05 8.73
N LEU A 104 19.66 3.53 8.58
CA LEU A 104 19.07 4.55 9.46
C LEU A 104 18.21 3.86 10.51
N VAL A 105 18.26 4.35 11.75
CA VAL A 105 17.32 3.99 12.80
C VAL A 105 16.37 5.17 12.99
N LEU A 106 15.08 4.92 12.71
CA LEU A 106 14.02 5.90 12.88
C LEU A 106 13.28 5.61 14.19
N THR A 107 13.10 6.63 14.99
CA THR A 107 12.33 6.60 16.25
C THR A 107 11.15 7.59 16.14
N ALA A 108 10.38 7.78 17.22
CA ALA A 108 9.30 8.78 17.24
C ALA A 108 9.77 10.14 16.73
N ALA A 109 8.96 10.79 15.90
CA ALA A 109 9.24 12.01 15.14
C ALA A 109 10.38 11.87 14.08
N GLY A 110 10.89 10.66 13.85
CA GLY A 110 11.85 10.39 12.77
C GLY A 110 11.20 10.54 11.39
N TYR A 111 11.99 11.01 10.44
CA TYR A 111 11.57 11.25 9.06
C TYR A 111 12.55 10.60 8.08
N ALA A 112 12.02 10.04 7.00
CA ALA A 112 12.80 9.61 5.85
C ALA A 112 12.05 9.97 4.56
N LYS A 113 12.83 10.33 3.52
CA LYS A 113 12.33 10.55 2.17
C LYS A 113 13.06 9.62 1.23
N LEU A 114 12.30 8.87 0.47
CA LEU A 114 12.76 7.89 -0.51
C LEU A 114 12.32 8.38 -1.89
N PRO A 115 13.25 8.84 -2.73
CA PRO A 115 12.92 9.28 -4.09
C PRO A 115 12.34 8.13 -4.93
N PRO A 116 11.71 8.42 -6.08
CA PRO A 116 11.24 7.41 -7.01
C PRO A 116 12.30 6.36 -7.31
N ARG A 117 11.90 5.08 -7.28
CA ARG A 117 12.75 3.91 -7.57
C ARG A 117 13.95 3.72 -6.62
N HIS A 118 13.95 4.38 -5.46
CA HIS A 118 15.01 4.23 -4.46
C HIS A 118 14.90 2.89 -3.75
N LEU A 119 15.89 2.01 -3.97
CA LEU A 119 15.88 0.64 -3.45
C LEU A 119 16.15 0.61 -1.95
N HIS A 120 15.21 0.08 -1.19
CA HIS A 120 15.28 0.04 0.28
C HIS A 120 14.58 -1.19 0.86
N GLN A 121 14.85 -1.47 2.15
CA GLN A 121 14.03 -2.36 2.97
C GLN A 121 13.73 -1.69 4.30
N PHE A 122 12.58 -2.01 4.87
CA PHE A 122 12.10 -1.43 6.12
C PHE A 122 11.77 -2.53 7.13
N ARG A 123 12.19 -2.36 8.39
CA ARG A 123 11.90 -3.31 9.47
C ARG A 123 11.51 -2.58 10.74
N CYS A 124 10.37 -2.91 11.32
CA CYS A 124 10.02 -2.49 12.67
C CYS A 124 10.77 -3.33 13.70
N VAL A 125 11.60 -2.68 14.50
CA VAL A 125 12.32 -3.29 15.63
C VAL A 125 11.36 -3.49 16.81
N SER A 126 10.54 -2.50 17.11
CA SER A 126 9.35 -2.59 17.96
C SER A 126 8.09 -2.36 17.12
N GLU A 127 6.89 -2.46 17.69
CA GLU A 127 5.68 -2.06 16.99
C GLU A 127 5.81 -0.59 16.54
N CYS A 128 5.53 -0.32 15.27
CA CYS A 128 5.60 1.00 14.67
C CYS A 128 4.20 1.52 14.33
N LEU A 129 4.00 2.81 14.60
CA LEU A 129 2.92 3.61 14.03
C LEU A 129 3.57 4.74 13.24
N MET A 130 3.20 4.90 11.97
CA MET A 130 3.81 5.92 11.11
C MET A 130 2.86 6.38 10.02
N TYR A 131 3.00 7.64 9.61
CA TYR A 131 2.42 8.12 8.37
C TYR A 131 3.33 7.76 7.20
N VAL A 132 2.70 7.37 6.11
CA VAL A 132 3.32 7.18 4.80
C VAL A 132 2.63 8.14 3.85
N HIS A 133 3.40 9.06 3.26
CA HIS A 133 2.93 9.93 2.19
C HIS A 133 3.55 9.46 0.88
N ALA A 134 2.72 9.28 -0.14
CA ALA A 134 3.14 9.06 -1.52
C ALA A 134 2.65 10.22 -2.39
N ASP A 135 3.51 10.75 -3.26
CA ASP A 135 3.18 11.87 -4.15
C ASP A 135 2.54 11.44 -5.48
N GLY A 136 2.25 10.14 -5.63
CA GLY A 136 1.60 9.53 -6.78
C GLY A 136 0.90 8.21 -6.40
N PRO A 137 0.38 7.45 -7.39
CA PRO A 137 -0.19 6.13 -7.15
C PRO A 137 0.82 5.23 -6.44
N PHE A 138 0.41 4.64 -5.31
CA PHE A 138 1.27 3.80 -4.49
C PHE A 138 1.35 2.39 -5.08
N ASP A 139 2.54 1.99 -5.45
CA ASP A 139 2.89 0.64 -5.90
C ASP A 139 4.02 0.07 -5.05
N ILE A 140 4.35 -1.19 -5.21
CA ILE A 140 5.52 -1.81 -4.58
C ILE A 140 6.16 -2.83 -5.51
N HIS A 141 7.45 -2.68 -5.77
CA HIS A 141 8.26 -3.53 -6.64
C HIS A 141 9.33 -4.23 -5.82
N TYR A 142 9.10 -5.49 -5.49
CA TYR A 142 10.07 -6.29 -4.75
C TYR A 142 11.21 -6.74 -5.65
N VAL A 143 12.41 -6.86 -5.06
CA VAL A 143 13.59 -7.37 -5.77
C VAL A 143 14.25 -8.53 -5.03
N ASP A 144 14.93 -9.39 -5.78
CA ASP A 144 15.79 -10.42 -5.24
C ASP A 144 17.19 -9.89 -4.86
N SER A 145 18.09 -10.78 -4.41
CA SER A 145 19.46 -10.39 -4.03
C SER A 145 20.31 -9.87 -5.18
N GLN A 146 19.91 -10.10 -6.42
CA GLN A 146 20.59 -9.65 -7.64
C GLN A 146 20.00 -8.33 -8.16
N GLY A 147 18.87 -7.87 -7.58
CA GLY A 147 18.16 -6.65 -7.97
C GLY A 147 17.10 -6.86 -9.05
N ASN A 148 16.80 -8.11 -9.43
CA ASN A 148 15.72 -8.39 -10.37
C ASN A 148 14.37 -8.30 -9.67
N GLU A 149 13.38 -7.74 -10.35
CA GLU A 149 12.01 -7.70 -9.82
C GLU A 149 11.44 -9.12 -9.67
N ILE A 150 10.74 -9.33 -8.56
CA ILE A 150 10.05 -10.59 -8.24
C ILE A 150 8.63 -10.30 -7.75
N ALA A 151 7.74 -11.27 -7.95
CA ALA A 151 6.37 -11.17 -7.47
C ALA A 151 6.31 -11.00 -5.94
N PRO A 152 5.35 -10.22 -5.41
CA PRO A 152 5.19 -9.99 -3.96
C PRO A 152 5.14 -11.29 -3.16
N GLU A 153 4.42 -12.30 -3.65
CA GLU A 153 4.30 -13.60 -2.98
C GLU A 153 5.65 -14.32 -2.86
N ALA A 154 6.55 -14.15 -3.83
CA ALA A 154 7.89 -14.75 -3.78
C ALA A 154 8.78 -14.04 -2.76
N ALA A 155 8.71 -12.71 -2.68
CA ALA A 155 9.43 -11.90 -1.71
C ALA A 155 9.00 -12.20 -0.27
N LEU A 156 7.68 -12.25 -0.03
CA LEU A 156 7.10 -12.42 1.30
C LEU A 156 7.28 -13.85 1.83
N ARG A 157 7.16 -14.89 0.99
CA ARG A 157 7.42 -16.29 1.39
C ARG A 157 8.86 -16.58 1.81
N ARG A 158 9.84 -15.96 1.15
CA ARG A 158 11.27 -16.16 1.50
C ARG A 158 11.57 -15.76 2.94
N ARG A 159 10.90 -14.75 3.45
CA ARG A 159 11.07 -14.26 4.84
C ARG A 159 10.45 -15.17 5.89
N GLN A 160 9.31 -15.80 5.61
CA GLN A 160 8.69 -16.75 6.55
C GLN A 160 9.61 -17.95 6.81
N LYS A 161 10.30 -18.48 5.78
CA LYS A 161 11.24 -19.60 5.92
C LYS A 161 12.47 -19.24 6.77
N THR A 162 13.01 -18.02 6.65
CA THR A 162 14.17 -17.57 7.44
C THR A 162 13.81 -17.23 8.89
N ALA A 163 12.59 -16.84 9.18
CA ALA A 163 12.11 -16.59 10.54
C ALA A 163 11.81 -17.89 11.30
N SER A 164 11.38 -18.96 10.60
CA SER A 164 11.08 -20.28 11.18
C SER A 164 12.33 -21.16 11.38
N ALA A 165 13.49 -20.75 10.85
CA ALA A 165 14.76 -21.50 10.93
C ALA A 165 15.72 -20.95 12.01
N ARG A 166 15.25 -20.02 12.88
CA ARG A 166 15.97 -19.47 14.03
C ARG A 166 15.24 -19.75 15.33
#